data_f87e24ec66f6488b1b356c77bfa54128
#
_entry.id   f87e24ec66f6488b1b356c77bfa54128
#
_cell.length_a   1.000
_cell.length_b   1.000
_cell.length_c   1.000
_cell.angle_alpha   90.00
_cell.angle_beta   90.00
_cell.angle_gamma   90.00
#
_symmetry.space_group_name_H-M   'P 1'
#
loop_
_entity.id
_entity.type
_entity.pdbx_description
1 polymer ?
#
loop_
_entity_poly.entity_id
_entity_poly.type
_entity_poly.pdbx_seq_one_letter_code
_entity_poly.pdbx_strand_id
1 'polypeptide(L)'
;HGIEAPEGLDHDMHHMVGWAHPDLVLGQICNLPYRAQFRENVTTLCAIDYEIPGSPAGFYHSVFVVRDDDPAQSPVDAATYRLAYNEPLSNSGYGAPQLWAASRGFQFSPFMHTHAHRNSIEAVATGKADICAIDAHTFWIDRDLELMNSVKVIGRTHDTPGMTLITRAGQDRAPYLVAIRQALEAVPTAIKSELRLRGIVELPASAYDIPMPNIPA
;
A
#
# COMPACT_ATOMS: atom_id res chain seq x y z
N HIS A 1 -26.00 13.49 -1.51
CA HIS A 1 -25.49 12.69 -2.62
C HIS A 1 -26.32 11.40 -2.85
N GLY A 2 -27.36 11.13 -2.01
CA GLY A 2 -28.20 9.93 -2.13
C GLY A 2 -27.49 8.62 -1.78
N ILE A 3 -26.33 8.68 -1.11
CA ILE A 3 -25.60 7.53 -0.60
C ILE A 3 -26.00 7.33 0.86
N GLU A 4 -26.67 6.21 1.14
CA GLU A 4 -26.88 5.79 2.52
C GLU A 4 -25.57 5.31 3.11
N ALA A 5 -25.15 5.90 4.22
CA ALA A 5 -23.89 5.59 4.89
C ALA A 5 -24.14 5.38 6.39
N PRO A 6 -23.34 4.52 7.05
CA PRO A 6 -23.39 4.39 8.51
C PRO A 6 -22.96 5.71 9.17
N GLU A 7 -23.41 5.92 10.42
CA GLU A 7 -23.07 7.14 11.19
C GLU A 7 -21.59 7.20 11.59
N GLY A 8 -20.89 6.07 11.62
CA GLY A 8 -19.48 5.97 12.01
C GLY A 8 -18.72 4.91 11.24
N LEU A 9 -17.41 4.93 11.43
CA LEU A 9 -16.50 3.91 10.89
C LEU A 9 -16.53 2.66 11.79
N ASP A 10 -16.51 1.48 11.17
CA ASP A 10 -16.27 0.23 11.88
C ASP A 10 -14.74 0.04 12.01
N HIS A 11 -14.24 0.11 13.25
CA HIS A 11 -12.81 -0.03 13.55
C HIS A 11 -12.41 -1.46 13.91
N ASP A 12 -13.37 -2.35 14.14
CA ASP A 12 -13.13 -3.72 14.61
C ASP A 12 -13.20 -4.74 13.47
N MET A 13 -13.81 -4.37 12.35
CA MET A 13 -13.96 -5.26 11.20
C MET A 13 -12.62 -5.51 10.51
N HIS A 14 -12.25 -6.78 10.34
CA HIS A 14 -11.08 -7.14 9.55
C HIS A 14 -11.25 -6.68 8.11
N HIS A 15 -10.24 -6.04 7.53
CA HIS A 15 -10.32 -5.41 6.21
C HIS A 15 -10.80 -6.33 5.09
N MET A 16 -10.39 -7.62 5.09
CA MET A 16 -10.85 -8.59 4.08
C MET A 16 -12.37 -8.86 4.19
N VAL A 17 -12.92 -8.87 5.40
CA VAL A 17 -14.36 -9.03 5.64
C VAL A 17 -15.09 -7.76 5.19
N GLY A 18 -14.53 -6.59 5.50
CA GLY A 18 -15.08 -5.31 5.08
C GLY A 18 -15.13 -5.15 3.58
N TRP A 19 -14.08 -5.54 2.85
CA TRP A 19 -14.06 -5.46 1.37
C TRP A 19 -15.06 -6.43 0.71
N ALA A 20 -15.35 -7.58 1.36
CA ALA A 20 -16.34 -8.55 0.88
C ALA A 20 -17.77 -8.22 1.33
N HIS A 21 -17.97 -7.19 2.17
CA HIS A 21 -19.27 -6.92 2.75
C HIS A 21 -20.28 -6.46 1.70
N PRO A 22 -21.50 -7.04 1.63
CA PRO A 22 -22.50 -6.69 0.62
C PRO A 22 -23.01 -5.24 0.74
N ASP A 23 -22.88 -4.65 1.93
CA ASP A 23 -23.28 -3.26 2.20
C ASP A 23 -22.05 -2.32 2.27
N LEU A 24 -20.92 -2.70 1.70
CA LEU A 24 -19.74 -1.83 1.63
C LEU A 24 -20.10 -0.50 0.97
N VAL A 25 -20.04 0.58 1.75
CA VAL A 25 -20.26 1.94 1.25
C VAL A 25 -18.96 2.50 0.70
N LEU A 26 -17.91 2.50 1.51
CA LEU A 26 -16.59 3.01 1.13
C LEU A 26 -15.50 2.21 1.85
N GLY A 27 -14.55 1.72 1.12
CA GLY A 27 -13.35 1.08 1.63
C GLY A 27 -12.12 1.55 0.88
N GLN A 28 -10.95 1.25 1.44
CA GLN A 28 -9.68 1.48 0.78
C GLN A 28 -8.96 0.14 0.63
N ILE A 29 -8.53 -0.20 -0.59
CA ILE A 29 -7.93 -1.50 -0.88
C ILE A 29 -6.54 -1.36 -1.51
N CYS A 30 -5.62 -2.25 -1.13
CA CYS A 30 -4.35 -2.42 -1.82
C CYS A 30 -4.53 -3.02 -3.20
N ASN A 31 -3.58 -2.75 -4.09
CA ASN A 31 -3.58 -3.25 -5.45
C ASN A 31 -3.57 -4.80 -5.53
N LEU A 32 -2.73 -5.49 -4.72
CA LEU A 32 -2.61 -6.95 -4.81
C LEU A 32 -3.89 -7.69 -4.39
N PRO A 33 -4.52 -7.44 -3.23
CA PRO A 33 -5.77 -8.10 -2.88
C PRO A 33 -6.89 -7.76 -3.88
N TYR A 34 -6.95 -6.52 -4.37
CA TYR A 34 -7.89 -6.15 -5.43
C TYR A 34 -7.76 -7.08 -6.64
N ARG A 35 -6.56 -7.25 -7.19
CA ARG A 35 -6.31 -8.10 -8.36
C ARG A 35 -6.51 -9.60 -8.08
N ALA A 36 -6.14 -10.04 -6.88
CA ALA A 36 -6.17 -11.45 -6.51
C ALA A 36 -7.58 -11.97 -6.23
N GLN A 37 -8.44 -11.16 -5.60
CA GLN A 37 -9.69 -11.66 -5.02
C GLN A 37 -10.91 -10.76 -5.23
N PHE A 38 -10.73 -9.45 -5.40
CA PHE A 38 -11.84 -8.50 -5.31
C PHE A 38 -12.21 -7.80 -6.62
N ARG A 39 -11.47 -8.04 -7.71
CA ARG A 39 -11.66 -7.32 -8.99
C ARG A 39 -13.10 -7.35 -9.49
N GLU A 40 -13.77 -8.49 -9.35
CA GLU A 40 -15.17 -8.68 -9.80
C GLU A 40 -16.20 -8.37 -8.71
N ASN A 41 -15.75 -8.17 -7.46
CA ASN A 41 -16.62 -8.07 -6.30
C ASN A 41 -16.78 -6.63 -5.79
N VAL A 42 -16.01 -5.67 -6.33
CA VAL A 42 -16.07 -4.26 -5.94
C VAL A 42 -16.07 -3.35 -7.15
N THR A 43 -16.58 -2.15 -6.96
CA THR A 43 -16.46 -1.05 -7.92
C THR A 43 -15.32 -0.13 -7.45
N THR A 44 -14.27 0.04 -8.26
CA THR A 44 -13.21 1.01 -7.99
C THR A 44 -13.70 2.42 -8.25
N LEU A 45 -13.44 3.33 -7.34
CA LEU A 45 -13.82 4.74 -7.43
C LEU A 45 -12.66 5.60 -7.93
N CYS A 46 -11.61 5.71 -7.14
CA CYS A 46 -10.43 6.52 -7.46
C CYS A 46 -9.24 6.07 -6.58
N ALA A 47 -8.03 6.38 -7.00
CA ALA A 47 -6.84 6.29 -6.17
C ALA A 47 -6.65 7.61 -5.41
N ILE A 48 -6.16 7.54 -4.17
CA ILE A 48 -5.77 8.74 -3.43
C ILE A 48 -4.37 9.16 -3.91
N ASP A 49 -4.20 10.46 -4.15
CA ASP A 49 -2.91 11.05 -4.47
C ASP A 49 -2.26 11.62 -3.20
N TYR A 50 -1.24 10.95 -2.72
CA TYR A 50 -0.43 11.36 -1.58
C TYR A 50 0.85 12.11 -1.97
N GLU A 51 0.95 12.58 -3.21
CA GLU A 51 2.10 13.33 -3.72
C GLU A 51 3.45 12.65 -3.38
N ILE A 52 3.54 11.35 -3.67
CA ILE A 52 4.74 10.57 -3.36
C ILE A 52 5.86 10.95 -4.32
N PRO A 53 7.03 11.41 -3.80
CA PRO A 53 8.13 11.85 -4.64
C PRO A 53 8.58 10.77 -5.63
N GLY A 54 8.63 11.14 -6.91
CA GLY A 54 9.08 10.26 -7.98
C GLY A 54 8.03 9.26 -8.47
N SER A 55 6.80 9.29 -7.96
CA SER A 55 5.66 8.52 -8.48
C SER A 55 4.67 9.44 -9.21
N PRO A 56 4.01 8.98 -10.27
CA PRO A 56 2.90 9.71 -10.89
C PRO A 56 1.71 9.87 -9.91
N ALA A 57 0.86 10.87 -10.15
CA ALA A 57 -0.34 11.07 -9.34
C ALA A 57 -1.22 9.82 -9.31
N GLY A 58 -1.66 9.42 -8.12
CA GLY A 58 -2.46 8.21 -7.90
C GLY A 58 -1.66 6.89 -7.95
N PHE A 59 -0.33 6.98 -8.09
CA PHE A 59 0.58 5.83 -7.99
C PHE A 59 1.47 5.95 -6.76
N TYR A 60 2.05 4.83 -6.36
CA TYR A 60 3.03 4.78 -5.28
C TYR A 60 4.05 3.67 -5.53
N HIS A 61 5.13 3.70 -4.79
CA HIS A 61 6.13 2.65 -4.73
C HIS A 61 6.39 2.22 -3.29
N SER A 62 7.11 1.13 -3.11
CA SER A 62 7.67 0.74 -1.82
C SER A 62 9.16 1.03 -1.79
N VAL A 63 9.66 1.41 -0.63
CA VAL A 63 11.09 1.53 -0.37
C VAL A 63 11.61 0.23 0.22
N PHE A 64 12.79 -0.22 -0.21
CA PHE A 64 13.51 -1.33 0.39
C PHE A 64 14.33 -0.84 1.57
N VAL A 65 14.11 -1.44 2.71
CA VAL A 65 14.68 -1.03 3.99
C VAL A 65 15.52 -2.14 4.57
N VAL A 66 16.75 -1.81 4.94
CA VAL A 66 17.69 -2.67 5.66
C VAL A 66 18.16 -1.95 6.93
N ARG A 67 18.87 -2.64 7.81
CA ARG A 67 19.48 -2.00 8.98
C ARG A 67 20.49 -0.94 8.55
N ASP A 68 20.69 0.10 9.34
CA ASP A 68 21.54 1.25 8.98
C ASP A 68 23.01 0.85 8.74
N ASP A 69 23.52 -0.10 9.53
CA ASP A 69 24.88 -0.64 9.41
C ASP A 69 25.05 -1.76 8.37
N ASP A 70 23.98 -2.14 7.65
CA ASP A 70 24.01 -3.19 6.64
C ASP A 70 24.92 -2.79 5.45
N PRO A 71 25.77 -3.69 4.92
CA PRO A 71 26.66 -3.37 3.79
C PRO A 71 25.93 -3.19 2.45
N ALA A 72 24.70 -3.68 2.28
CA ALA A 72 23.96 -3.57 1.03
C ALA A 72 23.71 -2.11 0.64
N GLN A 73 23.97 -1.76 -0.62
CA GLN A 73 23.76 -0.43 -1.18
C GLN A 73 22.60 -0.41 -2.19
N SER A 74 22.15 -1.58 -2.60
CA SER A 74 21.02 -1.75 -3.52
C SER A 74 20.20 -2.99 -3.15
N PRO A 75 18.94 -3.10 -3.57
CA PRO A 75 18.15 -4.31 -3.31
C PRO A 75 18.68 -5.56 -4.04
N VAL A 76 19.53 -5.41 -5.06
CA VAL A 76 20.19 -6.53 -5.73
C VAL A 76 21.25 -7.15 -4.83
N ASP A 77 21.98 -6.33 -4.06
CA ASP A 77 22.97 -6.81 -3.09
C ASP A 77 22.31 -7.66 -1.98
N ALA A 78 21.03 -7.39 -1.72
CA ALA A 78 20.21 -8.07 -0.73
C ALA A 78 19.39 -9.26 -1.30
N ALA A 79 19.71 -9.77 -2.50
CA ALA A 79 18.90 -10.80 -3.19
C ALA A 79 18.70 -12.10 -2.39
N THR A 80 19.61 -12.42 -1.46
CA THR A 80 19.55 -13.61 -0.60
C THR A 80 19.03 -13.33 0.81
N TYR A 81 18.61 -12.09 1.08
CA TYR A 81 18.17 -11.67 2.40
C TYR A 81 16.80 -12.24 2.77
N ARG A 82 16.59 -12.40 4.07
CA ARG A 82 15.32 -12.86 4.65
C ARG A 82 14.34 -11.72 4.72
N LEU A 83 13.27 -11.80 3.92
CA LEU A 83 12.25 -10.77 3.80
C LEU A 83 11.26 -10.82 4.97
N ALA A 84 11.14 -9.72 5.72
CA ALA A 84 9.97 -9.46 6.56
C ALA A 84 8.88 -8.80 5.73
N TYR A 85 7.64 -9.29 5.85
CA TYR A 85 6.49 -8.79 5.11
C TYR A 85 5.26 -8.68 6.02
N ASN A 86 4.45 -7.65 5.82
CA ASN A 86 3.32 -7.38 6.69
C ASN A 86 2.15 -8.36 6.48
N GLU A 87 1.81 -8.67 5.21
CA GLU A 87 0.74 -9.60 4.85
C GLU A 87 1.06 -10.30 3.52
N PRO A 88 0.64 -11.58 3.33
CA PRO A 88 0.83 -12.30 2.07
C PRO A 88 0.21 -11.60 0.85
N LEU A 89 -0.93 -10.94 1.04
CA LEU A 89 -1.62 -10.16 0.02
C LEU A 89 -1.29 -8.66 0.07
N SER A 90 -0.32 -8.22 0.83
CA SER A 90 0.13 -6.82 0.79
C SER A 90 0.82 -6.53 -0.54
N ASN A 91 0.35 -5.53 -1.27
CA ASN A 91 1.06 -5.10 -2.48
C ASN A 91 2.41 -4.47 -2.14
N SER A 92 2.46 -3.57 -1.16
CA SER A 92 3.68 -2.85 -0.78
C SER A 92 4.70 -3.72 -0.07
N GLY A 93 4.27 -4.53 0.90
CA GLY A 93 5.21 -5.31 1.71
C GLY A 93 5.63 -6.64 1.09
N TYR A 94 4.87 -7.15 0.12
CA TYR A 94 5.15 -8.44 -0.49
C TYR A 94 5.11 -8.41 -2.03
N GLY A 95 3.99 -8.02 -2.64
CA GLY A 95 3.78 -8.17 -4.08
C GLY A 95 4.73 -7.34 -4.93
N ALA A 96 4.82 -6.05 -4.68
CA ALA A 96 5.67 -5.14 -5.45
C ALA A 96 7.18 -5.48 -5.31
N PRO A 97 7.73 -5.76 -4.10
CA PRO A 97 9.12 -6.20 -3.99
C PRO A 97 9.39 -7.52 -4.71
N GLN A 98 8.48 -8.49 -4.69
CA GLN A 98 8.65 -9.76 -5.41
C GLN A 98 8.60 -9.57 -6.94
N LEU A 99 7.71 -8.75 -7.45
CA LEU A 99 7.67 -8.42 -8.89
C LEU A 99 8.92 -7.65 -9.33
N TRP A 100 9.41 -6.75 -8.48
CA TRP A 100 10.66 -6.03 -8.72
C TRP A 100 11.85 -6.99 -8.78
N ALA A 101 11.95 -7.95 -7.86
CA ALA A 101 12.99 -8.97 -7.82
C ALA A 101 12.90 -9.91 -9.04
N ALA A 102 11.68 -10.37 -9.36
CA ALA A 102 11.45 -11.25 -10.53
C ALA A 102 11.88 -10.60 -11.85
N SER A 103 11.69 -9.29 -12.02
CA SER A 103 12.18 -8.55 -13.19
C SER A 103 13.72 -8.53 -13.31
N ARG A 104 14.43 -8.98 -12.28
CA ARG A 104 15.90 -9.07 -12.20
C ARG A 104 16.40 -10.51 -12.05
N GLY A 105 15.52 -11.49 -12.20
CA GLY A 105 15.86 -12.92 -12.23
C GLY A 105 16.01 -13.58 -10.86
N PHE A 106 15.50 -12.96 -9.77
CA PHE A 106 15.50 -13.57 -8.46
C PHE A 106 14.16 -13.35 -7.72
N GLN A 107 14.03 -13.90 -6.54
CA GLN A 107 12.92 -13.66 -5.62
C GLN A 107 13.47 -13.53 -4.19
N PHE A 108 12.93 -12.59 -3.42
CA PHE A 108 13.22 -12.56 -1.99
C PHE A 108 12.60 -13.77 -1.30
N SER A 109 13.34 -14.38 -0.36
CA SER A 109 12.81 -15.44 0.47
C SER A 109 11.83 -14.86 1.50
N PRO A 110 10.52 -15.18 1.48
CA PRO A 110 9.61 -14.78 2.53
C PRO A 110 10.01 -15.50 3.82
N PHE A 111 10.30 -14.74 4.86
CA PHE A 111 10.83 -15.29 6.11
C PHE A 111 9.93 -15.02 7.31
N MET A 112 9.45 -13.78 7.47
CA MET A 112 8.69 -13.39 8.65
C MET A 112 7.43 -12.63 8.27
N HIS A 113 6.27 -13.18 8.63
CA HIS A 113 4.98 -12.49 8.59
C HIS A 113 4.84 -11.62 9.85
N THR A 114 4.74 -10.32 9.68
CA THR A 114 4.85 -9.32 10.76
C THR A 114 3.54 -8.60 11.07
N HIS A 115 2.50 -8.79 10.24
CA HIS A 115 1.15 -8.22 10.35
C HIS A 115 1.06 -6.69 10.16
N ALA A 116 2.17 -5.95 10.24
CA ALA A 116 2.18 -4.50 10.04
C ALA A 116 3.52 -4.02 9.46
N HIS A 117 3.50 -2.93 8.69
CA HIS A 117 4.73 -2.32 8.16
C HIS A 117 5.71 -1.92 9.26
N ARG A 118 5.21 -1.31 10.34
CA ARG A 118 6.05 -0.92 11.49
C ARG A 118 6.74 -2.12 12.14
N ASN A 119 6.03 -3.24 12.28
CA ASN A 119 6.63 -4.48 12.80
C ASN A 119 7.69 -5.05 11.84
N SER A 120 7.52 -4.87 10.51
CA SER A 120 8.54 -5.25 9.54
C SER A 120 9.82 -4.42 9.69
N ILE A 121 9.67 -3.10 9.90
CA ILE A 121 10.81 -2.21 10.17
C ILE A 121 11.50 -2.62 11.48
N GLU A 122 10.74 -2.89 12.54
CA GLU A 122 11.27 -3.34 13.82
C GLU A 122 12.03 -4.65 13.70
N ALA A 123 11.49 -5.62 12.94
CA ALA A 123 12.18 -6.89 12.70
C ALA A 123 13.53 -6.70 12.00
N VAL A 124 13.61 -5.76 11.06
CA VAL A 124 14.87 -5.40 10.39
C VAL A 124 15.81 -4.67 11.34
N ALA A 125 15.35 -3.63 12.03
CA ALA A 125 16.14 -2.83 12.95
C ALA A 125 16.78 -3.68 14.08
N THR A 126 16.05 -4.70 14.54
CA THR A 126 16.50 -5.64 15.59
C THR A 126 17.26 -6.87 15.07
N GLY A 127 17.46 -7.00 13.75
CA GLY A 127 18.17 -8.12 13.13
C GLY A 127 17.41 -9.44 13.10
N LYS A 128 16.10 -9.44 13.39
CA LYS A 128 15.25 -10.63 13.27
C LYS A 128 14.96 -11.00 11.81
N ALA A 129 14.97 -10.00 10.93
CA ALA A 129 14.95 -10.15 9.48
C ALA A 129 16.01 -9.24 8.86
N ASP A 130 16.30 -9.42 7.57
CA ASP A 130 17.41 -8.72 6.92
C ASP A 130 16.92 -7.53 6.09
N ILE A 131 15.77 -7.66 5.46
CA ILE A 131 15.17 -6.66 4.58
C ILE A 131 13.64 -6.64 4.73
N CYS A 132 13.04 -5.47 4.53
CA CYS A 132 11.61 -5.35 4.32
C CYS A 132 11.30 -4.34 3.21
N ALA A 133 10.05 -4.32 2.74
CA ALA A 133 9.56 -3.31 1.83
C ALA A 133 8.36 -2.60 2.45
N ILE A 134 8.39 -1.28 2.43
CA ILE A 134 7.40 -0.41 3.09
C ILE A 134 6.85 0.55 2.04
N ASP A 135 5.54 0.73 1.97
CA ASP A 135 5.01 1.77 1.10
C ASP A 135 5.59 3.14 1.46
N ALA A 136 5.89 3.93 0.44
CA ALA A 136 6.62 5.19 0.63
C ALA A 136 5.83 6.21 1.46
N HIS A 137 4.49 6.13 1.49
CA HIS A 137 3.67 7.02 2.30
C HIS A 137 3.74 6.63 3.78
N THR A 138 3.60 5.34 4.13
CA THR A 138 3.79 4.85 5.51
C THR A 138 5.20 5.17 6.00
N PHE A 139 6.23 4.95 5.16
CA PHE A 139 7.60 5.29 5.51
C PHE A 139 7.78 6.78 5.82
N TRP A 140 7.11 7.64 5.06
CA TRP A 140 7.09 9.08 5.31
C TRP A 140 6.39 9.44 6.64
N ILE A 141 5.22 8.83 6.91
CA ILE A 141 4.47 9.11 8.15
C ILE A 141 5.28 8.70 9.38
N ASP A 142 5.95 7.56 9.32
CA ASP A 142 6.73 7.01 10.43
C ASP A 142 8.15 7.63 10.58
N ARG A 143 8.55 8.56 9.71
CA ARG A 143 9.91 9.11 9.63
C ARG A 143 10.48 9.68 10.95
N ASP A 144 9.62 10.17 11.81
CA ASP A 144 10.02 10.81 13.09
C ASP A 144 10.05 9.82 14.25
N LEU A 145 9.76 8.54 14.02
CA LEU A 145 9.92 7.49 15.04
C LEU A 145 11.40 7.19 15.28
N GLU A 146 11.79 7.00 16.53
CA GLU A 146 13.16 6.65 16.92
C GLU A 146 13.68 5.40 16.17
N LEU A 147 12.79 4.44 15.92
CA LEU A 147 13.07 3.23 15.16
C LEU A 147 13.71 3.50 13.78
N MET A 148 13.32 4.60 13.13
CA MET A 148 13.80 4.96 11.79
C MET A 148 15.30 5.32 11.77
N ASN A 149 15.88 5.67 12.90
CA ASN A 149 17.31 5.94 13.03
C ASN A 149 18.16 4.67 12.92
N SER A 150 17.57 3.50 13.04
CA SER A 150 18.25 2.20 12.99
C SER A 150 18.19 1.51 11.62
N VAL A 151 17.59 2.17 10.62
CA VAL A 151 17.39 1.60 9.30
C VAL A 151 17.70 2.61 8.20
N LYS A 152 18.01 2.10 7.00
CA LYS A 152 18.22 2.90 5.80
C LYS A 152 17.48 2.34 4.59
N VAL A 153 17.19 3.23 3.63
CA VAL A 153 16.62 2.87 2.33
C VAL A 153 17.74 2.58 1.35
N ILE A 154 17.66 1.43 0.67
CA ILE A 154 18.63 1.00 -0.35
C ILE A 154 18.07 0.98 -1.77
N GLY A 155 16.82 1.36 -1.96
CA GLY A 155 16.17 1.44 -3.28
C GLY A 155 14.65 1.45 -3.19
N ARG A 156 14.01 1.39 -4.35
CA ARG A 156 12.54 1.37 -4.44
C ARG A 156 12.04 0.38 -5.48
N THR A 157 10.77 -0.01 -5.36
CA THR A 157 10.06 -0.82 -6.36
C THR A 157 9.63 0.01 -7.56
N HIS A 158 9.04 -0.65 -8.57
CA HIS A 158 8.29 0.04 -9.62
C HIS A 158 7.03 0.70 -9.02
N ASP A 159 6.55 1.74 -9.68
CA ASP A 159 5.29 2.37 -9.32
C ASP A 159 4.11 1.44 -9.63
N THR A 160 3.13 1.40 -8.73
CA THR A 160 1.88 0.68 -8.88
C THR A 160 0.71 1.61 -8.53
N PRO A 161 -0.52 1.35 -9.00
CA PRO A 161 -1.69 2.10 -8.54
C PRO A 161 -1.74 2.19 -7.02
N GLY A 162 -2.01 3.38 -6.51
CA GLY A 162 -2.05 3.68 -5.08
C GLY A 162 -3.23 3.05 -4.38
N MET A 163 -3.41 3.43 -3.13
CA MET A 163 -4.53 2.99 -2.31
C MET A 163 -5.84 3.43 -2.94
N THR A 164 -6.59 2.46 -3.45
CA THR A 164 -7.80 2.70 -4.23
C THR A 164 -9.02 2.70 -3.33
N LEU A 165 -9.84 3.73 -3.45
CA LEU A 165 -11.17 3.76 -2.84
C LEU A 165 -12.11 2.88 -3.65
N ILE A 166 -12.87 2.06 -2.95
CA ILE A 166 -13.82 1.08 -3.50
C ILE A 166 -15.17 1.19 -2.82
N THR A 167 -16.18 0.70 -3.52
CA THR A 167 -17.52 0.44 -2.97
C THR A 167 -17.97 -0.94 -3.43
N ARG A 168 -19.13 -1.43 -2.96
CA ARG A 168 -19.69 -2.70 -3.41
C ARG A 168 -19.90 -2.72 -4.93
N ALA A 169 -19.91 -3.90 -5.51
CA ALA A 169 -20.03 -4.07 -6.96
C ALA A 169 -21.32 -3.44 -7.52
N GLY A 170 -21.25 -2.97 -8.77
CA GLY A 170 -22.40 -2.48 -9.54
C GLY A 170 -22.91 -1.08 -9.17
N GLN A 171 -22.21 -0.36 -8.29
CA GLN A 171 -22.60 1.01 -7.93
C GLN A 171 -22.23 2.02 -9.02
N ASP A 172 -23.09 3.03 -9.20
CA ASP A 172 -22.71 4.22 -9.96
C ASP A 172 -21.62 5.00 -9.20
N ARG A 173 -20.52 5.28 -9.88
CA ARG A 173 -19.35 5.96 -9.31
C ARG A 173 -19.58 7.46 -9.09
N ALA A 174 -20.42 8.08 -9.91
CA ALA A 174 -20.53 9.53 -9.97
C ALA A 174 -20.89 10.19 -8.62
N PRO A 175 -21.92 9.74 -7.88
CA PRO A 175 -22.25 10.34 -6.59
C PRO A 175 -21.13 10.16 -5.55
N TYR A 176 -20.40 9.03 -5.57
CA TYR A 176 -19.27 8.80 -4.67
C TYR A 176 -18.12 9.75 -4.97
N LEU A 177 -17.75 9.94 -6.24
CA LEU A 177 -16.68 10.84 -6.64
C LEU A 177 -16.96 12.28 -6.23
N VAL A 178 -18.22 12.73 -6.37
CA VAL A 178 -18.62 14.06 -5.90
C VAL A 178 -18.47 14.16 -4.38
N ALA A 179 -18.98 13.19 -3.62
CA ALA A 179 -18.89 13.18 -2.17
C ALA A 179 -17.43 13.16 -1.67
N ILE A 180 -16.56 12.34 -2.29
CA ILE A 180 -15.14 12.25 -1.93
C ILE A 180 -14.42 13.57 -2.20
N ARG A 181 -14.66 14.22 -3.35
CA ARG A 181 -14.05 15.52 -3.67
C ARG A 181 -14.45 16.58 -2.64
N GLN A 182 -15.74 16.67 -2.29
CA GLN A 182 -16.22 17.60 -1.28
C GLN A 182 -15.65 17.31 0.10
N ALA A 183 -15.57 16.03 0.49
CA ALA A 183 -14.94 15.64 1.74
C ALA A 183 -13.46 16.06 1.78
N LEU A 184 -12.71 15.86 0.69
CA LEU A 184 -11.34 16.30 0.57
C LEU A 184 -11.18 17.82 0.64
N GLU A 185 -12.08 18.58 0.03
CA GLU A 185 -12.09 20.03 0.13
C GLU A 185 -12.24 20.49 1.58
N ALA A 186 -13.08 19.82 2.36
CA ALA A 186 -13.33 20.12 3.77
C ALA A 186 -12.18 19.74 4.73
N VAL A 187 -11.22 18.90 4.28
CA VAL A 187 -10.05 18.56 5.13
C VAL A 187 -9.18 19.80 5.34
N PRO A 188 -8.83 20.14 6.59
CA PRO A 188 -7.96 21.29 6.89
C PRO A 188 -6.62 21.21 6.16
N THR A 189 -6.12 22.35 5.67
CA THR A 189 -4.86 22.43 4.92
C THR A 189 -3.68 21.85 5.70
N ALA A 190 -3.62 22.05 7.02
CA ALA A 190 -2.57 21.48 7.86
C ALA A 190 -2.56 19.94 7.80
N ILE A 191 -3.72 19.32 7.87
CA ILE A 191 -3.86 17.85 7.76
C ILE A 191 -3.49 17.36 6.36
N LYS A 192 -3.94 18.07 5.30
CA LYS A 192 -3.54 17.75 3.93
C LYS A 192 -2.01 17.77 3.76
N SER A 193 -1.36 18.80 4.32
CA SER A 193 0.09 18.94 4.24
C SER A 193 0.82 17.84 5.03
N GLU A 194 0.36 17.54 6.24
CA GLU A 194 0.92 16.49 7.09
C GLU A 194 0.83 15.11 6.44
N LEU A 195 -0.33 14.79 5.86
CA LEU A 195 -0.57 13.53 5.16
C LEU A 195 -0.12 13.56 3.68
N ARG A 196 0.41 14.67 3.16
CA ARG A 196 0.70 14.86 1.73
C ARG A 196 -0.52 14.57 0.85
N LEU A 197 -1.71 14.78 1.36
CA LEU A 197 -2.97 14.48 0.69
C LEU A 197 -3.27 15.57 -0.33
N ARG A 198 -3.00 15.30 -1.60
CA ARG A 198 -3.20 16.24 -2.70
C ARG A 198 -4.59 16.17 -3.31
N GLY A 199 -5.12 14.96 -3.45
CA GLY A 199 -6.39 14.77 -4.09
C GLY A 199 -6.72 13.32 -4.43
N ILE A 200 -7.51 13.13 -5.47
CA ILE A 200 -7.84 11.82 -6.03
C ILE A 200 -7.59 11.78 -7.52
N VAL A 201 -7.30 10.59 -8.04
CA VAL A 201 -7.09 10.31 -9.46
C VAL A 201 -7.95 9.13 -9.89
N GLU A 202 -8.72 9.30 -10.96
CA GLU A 202 -9.46 8.21 -11.57
C GLU A 202 -8.52 7.46 -12.52
N LEU A 203 -8.06 6.29 -12.09
CA LEU A 203 -7.19 5.45 -12.89
C LEU A 203 -8.01 4.55 -13.81
N PRO A 204 -7.55 4.31 -15.06
CA PRO A 204 -8.19 3.35 -15.95
C PRO A 204 -8.02 1.92 -15.41
N ALA A 205 -8.95 1.03 -15.72
CA ALA A 205 -8.91 -0.37 -15.29
C ALA A 205 -7.60 -1.07 -15.70
N SER A 206 -7.05 -0.70 -16.87
CA SER A 206 -5.77 -1.22 -17.36
C SER A 206 -4.55 -0.86 -16.49
N ALA A 207 -4.63 0.17 -15.66
CA ALA A 207 -3.56 0.49 -14.71
C ALA A 207 -3.33 -0.63 -13.68
N TYR A 208 -4.36 -1.45 -13.44
CA TYR A 208 -4.31 -2.59 -12.52
C TYR A 208 -3.91 -3.91 -13.20
N ASP A 209 -3.62 -3.92 -14.50
CA ASP A 209 -3.20 -5.12 -15.24
C ASP A 209 -1.71 -5.40 -15.02
N ILE A 210 -1.37 -5.70 -13.76
CA ILE A 210 -0.01 -6.00 -13.31
C ILE A 210 0.10 -7.51 -13.08
N PRO A 211 1.22 -8.17 -13.42
CA PRO A 211 1.42 -9.59 -13.16
C PRO A 211 1.21 -9.96 -11.69
N MET A 212 0.74 -11.16 -11.44
CA MET A 212 0.62 -11.68 -10.07
C MET A 212 1.99 -12.18 -9.58
N PRO A 213 2.43 -11.82 -8.36
CA PRO A 213 3.57 -12.46 -7.73
C PRO A 213 3.22 -13.87 -7.27
N ASN A 214 4.23 -14.70 -7.00
CA ASN A 214 4.02 -15.93 -6.23
C ASN A 214 3.64 -15.52 -4.80
N ILE A 215 2.45 -15.92 -4.35
CA ILE A 215 1.95 -15.60 -3.00
C ILE A 215 2.36 -16.75 -2.07
N PRO A 216 2.93 -16.46 -0.88
CA PRO A 216 3.26 -17.50 0.08
C PRO A 216 2.00 -18.20 0.59
N ALA A 217 2.11 -19.48 0.84
CA ALA A 217 1.01 -20.31 1.36
C ALA A 217 0.64 -19.91 2.80
#